data_95d352bfcb2b72ec135b2fc5e5de7fc9
#
_entry.id   95d352bfcb2b72ec135b2fc5e5de7fc9
#
_cell.length_a   1.000
_cell.length_b   1.000
_cell.length_c   1.000
_cell.angle_alpha   90.00
_cell.angle_beta   90.00
_cell.angle_gamma   90.00
#
_symmetry.space_group_name_H-M   'P 1'
#
loop_
_entity.id
_entity.type
_entity.pdbx_description
1 polymer ?
#
loop_
_entity_poly.entity_id
_entity_poly.type
_entity_poly.pdbx_seq_one_letter_code
_entity_poly.pdbx_strand_id
1 'polypeptide(L)'
;MSTTAASLFAVSKRVVIKVGSSSLTGSAGSELNTTAVDSLADIVAGLKAAGKEVVVVSSGAIAAGLAPLGLTSRPKDLATQQAAASVGQGLLVAEYTQAFKKYSLVASQVLLTIEDVVRRSHYQNAQRTLFRLLQLGVVPIINENDSVGTQEIRFGDNDRLAALVSHVIGADLLVLVSDIDALYDAPPSEPGAARIARVSSLSELAQAEVGGVGTSGVGSGGMVTKVEAARIATGAGISMFLTSLAKLGGAIAGEDVGTIFEPVHDRKPSRLLWLEHASTPRGRLILDAGAVTAIQERGVSLLPAGVVGVEGDFNSGDTVELVSSAGLVIARGLVAFDSAEIPQLLGRSTKELAAELGPEYERELVHRDDLVLI
;
A
#
# COMPACT_ATOMS: atom_id res chain seq x y z
N MET A 1 17.14 15.55 17.69
CA MET A 1 17.12 16.47 16.52
C MET A 1 15.78 16.27 15.84
N SER A 2 15.12 17.35 15.45
CA SER A 2 13.80 17.23 14.78
C SER A 2 13.98 16.61 13.39
N THR A 3 13.24 15.56 13.08
CA THR A 3 13.24 14.91 11.76
C THR A 3 12.70 15.90 10.72
N THR A 4 13.45 16.25 9.70
CA THR A 4 13.02 17.10 8.58
C THR A 4 12.83 16.26 7.32
N ALA A 5 12.11 16.78 6.32
CA ALA A 5 11.98 16.10 5.03
C ALA A 5 13.37 15.80 4.43
N ALA A 6 14.27 16.78 4.41
CA ALA A 6 15.65 16.59 3.92
C ALA A 6 16.38 15.48 4.68
N SER A 7 16.26 15.39 6.02
CA SER A 7 16.88 14.32 6.80
C SER A 7 16.29 12.94 6.46
N LEU A 8 14.97 12.84 6.21
CA LEU A 8 14.34 11.60 5.75
C LEU A 8 14.90 11.16 4.40
N PHE A 9 14.95 12.10 3.43
CA PHE A 9 15.55 11.79 2.14
C PHE A 9 17.04 11.41 2.25
N ALA A 10 17.79 12.07 3.11
CA ALA A 10 19.21 11.77 3.29
C ALA A 10 19.46 10.33 3.75
N VAL A 11 18.72 9.86 4.75
CA VAL A 11 18.92 8.50 5.33
C VAL A 11 18.24 7.40 4.53
N SER A 12 17.22 7.70 3.72
CA SER A 12 16.48 6.71 2.94
C SER A 12 17.32 6.19 1.78
N LYS A 13 17.42 4.88 1.62
CA LYS A 13 18.04 4.21 0.48
C LYS A 13 17.02 3.93 -0.63
N ARG A 14 15.82 3.52 -0.25
CA ARG A 14 14.74 3.17 -1.17
C ARG A 14 13.53 4.06 -0.95
N VAL A 15 13.13 4.79 -2.00
CA VAL A 15 12.05 5.78 -1.97
C VAL A 15 10.97 5.38 -2.96
N VAL A 16 9.73 5.36 -2.51
CA VAL A 16 8.54 5.26 -3.37
C VAL A 16 7.93 6.65 -3.51
N ILE A 17 7.71 7.11 -4.72
CA ILE A 17 7.05 8.39 -5.01
C ILE A 17 5.72 8.09 -5.70
N LYS A 18 4.62 8.36 -5.02
CA LYS A 18 3.28 8.28 -5.62
C LYS A 18 2.87 9.64 -6.15
N VAL A 19 2.39 9.68 -7.39
CA VAL A 19 1.91 10.91 -8.01
C VAL A 19 0.45 10.74 -8.44
N GLY A 20 -0.41 11.64 -7.95
CA GLY A 20 -1.84 11.66 -8.26
C GLY A 20 -2.12 12.15 -9.68
N SER A 21 -3.30 11.78 -10.23
CA SER A 21 -3.73 12.22 -11.55
C SER A 21 -3.80 13.74 -11.65
N SER A 22 -4.33 14.43 -10.62
CA SER A 22 -4.40 15.90 -10.57
C SER A 22 -3.04 16.59 -10.70
N SER A 23 -1.96 15.94 -10.25
CA SER A 23 -0.58 16.45 -10.37
C SER A 23 0.02 16.22 -11.77
N LEU A 24 -0.50 15.25 -12.51
CA LEU A 24 0.03 14.83 -13.83
C LEU A 24 -0.85 15.26 -15.01
N THR A 25 -2.01 15.85 -14.77
CA THR A 25 -2.92 16.31 -15.83
C THR A 25 -3.00 17.82 -15.85
N GLY A 26 -3.31 18.38 -17.01
CA GLY A 26 -3.62 19.80 -17.17
C GLY A 26 -4.90 20.18 -16.40
N SER A 27 -5.19 21.46 -16.33
CA SER A 27 -6.36 22.02 -15.62
C SER A 27 -7.71 21.46 -16.09
N ALA A 28 -7.79 20.98 -17.33
CA ALA A 28 -8.97 20.32 -17.88
C ALA A 28 -9.08 18.83 -17.50
N GLY A 29 -8.03 18.23 -16.91
CA GLY A 29 -8.02 16.83 -16.49
C GLY A 29 -8.06 15.79 -17.61
N SER A 30 -7.92 16.20 -18.89
CA SER A 30 -8.08 15.35 -20.09
C SER A 30 -6.78 15.09 -20.85
N GLU A 31 -5.68 15.69 -20.44
CA GLU A 31 -4.37 15.54 -21.10
C GLU A 31 -3.26 15.45 -20.05
N LEU A 32 -2.18 14.74 -20.40
CA LEU A 32 -0.97 14.69 -19.57
C LEU A 32 -0.25 16.04 -19.59
N ASN A 33 0.18 16.47 -18.42
CA ASN A 33 1.07 17.64 -18.26
C ASN A 33 2.53 17.15 -18.36
N THR A 34 3.11 17.26 -19.55
CA THR A 34 4.50 16.85 -19.81
C THR A 34 5.50 17.58 -18.93
N THR A 35 5.25 18.86 -18.60
CA THR A 35 6.09 19.64 -17.68
C THR A 35 6.09 19.04 -16.27
N ALA A 36 4.96 18.53 -15.80
CA ALA A 36 4.89 17.84 -14.51
C ALA A 36 5.65 16.51 -14.52
N VAL A 37 5.57 15.75 -15.61
CA VAL A 37 6.34 14.51 -15.79
C VAL A 37 7.85 14.82 -15.85
N ASP A 38 8.25 15.85 -16.57
CA ASP A 38 9.65 16.31 -16.64
C ASP A 38 10.17 16.74 -15.25
N SER A 39 9.40 17.55 -14.51
CA SER A 39 9.77 17.97 -13.15
C SER A 39 9.94 16.77 -12.20
N LEU A 40 9.07 15.77 -12.31
CA LEU A 40 9.23 14.53 -11.54
C LEU A 40 10.48 13.76 -11.97
N ALA A 41 10.77 13.70 -13.27
CA ALA A 41 11.95 13.04 -13.80
C ALA A 41 13.25 13.70 -13.30
N ASP A 42 13.28 15.04 -13.22
CA ASP A 42 14.40 15.80 -12.64
C ASP A 42 14.66 15.37 -11.17
N ILE A 43 13.60 15.29 -10.37
CA ILE A 43 13.68 14.89 -8.96
C ILE A 43 14.16 13.44 -8.84
N VAL A 44 13.58 12.53 -9.62
CA VAL A 44 13.97 11.11 -9.62
C VAL A 44 15.43 10.95 -10.04
N ALA A 45 15.87 11.69 -11.07
CA ALA A 45 17.26 11.67 -11.53
C ALA A 45 18.22 12.15 -10.44
N GLY A 46 17.88 13.22 -9.71
CA GLY A 46 18.66 13.71 -8.58
C GLY A 46 18.79 12.66 -7.46
N LEU A 47 17.70 11.98 -7.12
CA LEU A 47 17.70 10.91 -6.13
C LEU A 47 18.54 9.70 -6.60
N LYS A 48 18.42 9.32 -7.87
CA LYS A 48 19.24 8.25 -8.48
C LYS A 48 20.72 8.60 -8.48
N ALA A 49 21.07 9.84 -8.83
CA ALA A 49 22.46 10.33 -8.77
C ALA A 49 23.03 10.32 -7.34
N ALA A 50 22.17 10.52 -6.33
CA ALA A 50 22.52 10.35 -4.92
C ALA A 50 22.61 8.88 -4.45
N GLY A 51 22.54 7.90 -5.38
CA GLY A 51 22.68 6.47 -5.09
C GLY A 51 21.41 5.81 -4.52
N LYS A 52 20.26 6.46 -4.64
CA LYS A 52 19.00 5.91 -4.11
C LYS A 52 18.30 5.01 -5.12
N GLU A 53 17.56 4.03 -4.64
CA GLU A 53 16.60 3.25 -5.41
C GLU A 53 15.25 3.97 -5.39
N VAL A 54 14.68 4.22 -6.57
CA VAL A 54 13.42 4.96 -6.69
C VAL A 54 12.40 4.14 -7.47
N VAL A 55 11.18 4.08 -6.94
CA VAL A 55 9.99 3.54 -7.60
C VAL A 55 8.96 4.65 -7.71
N VAL A 56 8.32 4.78 -8.86
CA VAL A 56 7.22 5.72 -9.07
C VAL A 56 5.91 4.94 -9.13
N VAL A 57 4.93 5.33 -8.33
CA VAL A 57 3.55 4.86 -8.45
C VAL A 57 2.73 5.99 -9.05
N SER A 58 2.30 5.79 -10.30
CA SER A 58 1.71 6.85 -11.10
C SER A 58 0.21 6.61 -11.32
N SER A 59 -0.54 7.69 -11.26
CA SER A 59 -1.91 7.76 -11.80
C SER A 59 -1.90 8.42 -13.17
N GLY A 60 -3.09 8.66 -13.76
CA GLY A 60 -3.24 9.47 -14.96
C GLY A 60 -3.45 8.68 -16.25
N ALA A 61 -3.44 7.35 -16.23
CA ALA A 61 -3.67 6.54 -17.43
C ALA A 61 -5.05 6.82 -18.07
N ILE A 62 -6.13 6.83 -17.29
CA ILE A 62 -7.47 7.15 -17.81
C ILE A 62 -7.45 8.53 -18.47
N ALA A 63 -6.91 9.55 -17.80
CA ALA A 63 -6.86 10.91 -18.33
C ALA A 63 -6.06 10.99 -19.66
N ALA A 64 -4.92 10.31 -19.74
CA ALA A 64 -4.11 10.23 -20.94
C ALA A 64 -4.84 9.58 -22.13
N GLY A 65 -5.77 8.67 -21.85
CA GLY A 65 -6.55 7.97 -22.87
C GLY A 65 -7.78 8.73 -23.37
N LEU A 66 -8.21 9.81 -22.68
CA LEU A 66 -9.46 10.51 -23.06
C LEU A 66 -9.36 11.17 -24.43
N ALA A 67 -8.37 12.01 -24.65
CA ALA A 67 -8.20 12.76 -25.89
C ALA A 67 -8.05 11.84 -27.13
N PRO A 68 -7.21 10.78 -27.12
CA PRO A 68 -7.13 9.85 -28.25
C PRO A 68 -8.43 9.12 -28.58
N LEU A 69 -9.29 8.94 -27.59
CA LEU A 69 -10.62 8.32 -27.77
C LEU A 69 -11.73 9.34 -28.09
N GLY A 70 -11.41 10.62 -28.26
CA GLY A 70 -12.38 11.67 -28.51
C GLY A 70 -13.29 11.98 -27.31
N LEU A 71 -12.88 11.60 -26.10
CA LEU A 71 -13.64 11.82 -24.86
C LEU A 71 -13.23 13.16 -24.24
N THR A 72 -14.21 13.99 -23.92
CA THR A 72 -13.99 15.33 -23.34
C THR A 72 -14.03 15.35 -21.81
N SER A 73 -14.48 14.27 -21.19
CA SER A 73 -14.57 14.15 -19.74
C SER A 73 -14.44 12.69 -19.32
N ARG A 74 -14.15 12.48 -18.03
CA ARG A 74 -14.00 11.12 -17.47
C ARG A 74 -15.32 10.35 -17.58
N PRO A 75 -15.32 9.15 -18.22
CA PRO A 75 -16.50 8.31 -18.36
C PRO A 75 -17.04 7.86 -17.00
N LYS A 76 -18.33 7.62 -16.91
CA LYS A 76 -18.97 7.11 -15.69
C LYS A 76 -19.07 5.58 -15.70
N ASP A 77 -19.16 4.97 -16.86
CA ASP A 77 -19.24 3.51 -16.99
C ASP A 77 -17.85 2.87 -16.95
N LEU A 78 -17.79 1.69 -16.35
CA LEU A 78 -16.56 0.94 -16.11
C LEU A 78 -15.84 0.57 -17.41
N ALA A 79 -16.56 0.04 -18.39
CA ALA A 79 -15.96 -0.45 -19.62
C ALA A 79 -15.23 0.67 -20.41
N THR A 80 -15.83 1.88 -20.48
CA THR A 80 -15.19 3.03 -21.12
C THR A 80 -14.00 3.54 -20.31
N GLN A 81 -14.06 3.51 -18.96
CA GLN A 81 -12.89 3.82 -18.12
C GLN A 81 -11.75 2.83 -18.35
N GLN A 82 -12.01 1.53 -18.40
CA GLN A 82 -11.03 0.49 -18.70
C GLN A 82 -10.40 0.67 -20.08
N ALA A 83 -11.23 0.97 -21.10
CA ALA A 83 -10.74 1.25 -22.44
C ALA A 83 -9.82 2.50 -22.46
N ALA A 84 -10.22 3.57 -21.78
CA ALA A 84 -9.41 4.77 -21.66
C ALA A 84 -8.09 4.50 -20.91
N ALA A 85 -8.13 3.75 -19.82
CA ALA A 85 -6.93 3.33 -19.10
C ALA A 85 -5.98 2.51 -19.98
N SER A 86 -6.53 1.57 -20.76
CA SER A 86 -5.75 0.72 -21.67
C SER A 86 -5.00 1.52 -22.75
N VAL A 87 -5.68 2.50 -23.38
CA VAL A 87 -5.05 3.41 -24.36
C VAL A 87 -4.05 4.33 -23.69
N GLY A 88 -4.45 4.96 -22.58
CA GLY A 88 -3.66 5.99 -21.92
C GLY A 88 -2.45 5.44 -21.16
N GLN A 89 -2.48 4.19 -20.73
CA GLN A 89 -1.34 3.58 -20.03
C GLN A 89 -0.09 3.51 -20.92
N GLY A 90 -0.26 3.19 -22.21
CA GLY A 90 0.84 3.19 -23.15
C GLY A 90 1.44 4.60 -23.34
N LEU A 91 0.59 5.62 -23.44
CA LEU A 91 1.00 7.01 -23.56
C LEU A 91 1.73 7.52 -22.32
N LEU A 92 1.19 7.20 -21.13
CA LEU A 92 1.80 7.57 -19.85
C LEU A 92 3.23 7.01 -19.71
N VAL A 93 3.42 5.73 -20.03
CA VAL A 93 4.74 5.10 -19.95
C VAL A 93 5.70 5.63 -21.01
N ALA A 94 5.21 5.92 -22.21
CA ALA A 94 6.03 6.55 -23.26
C ALA A 94 6.55 7.92 -22.80
N GLU A 95 5.71 8.73 -22.15
CA GLU A 95 6.09 10.04 -21.62
C GLU A 95 7.17 9.93 -20.53
N TYR A 96 6.99 9.03 -19.56
CA TYR A 96 8.05 8.74 -18.57
C TYR A 96 9.34 8.26 -19.21
N THR A 97 9.24 7.38 -20.20
CA THR A 97 10.43 6.85 -20.91
C THR A 97 11.19 7.99 -21.60
N GLN A 98 10.47 8.91 -22.24
CA GLN A 98 11.09 10.07 -22.89
C GLN A 98 11.72 11.03 -21.87
N ALA A 99 11.04 11.33 -20.76
CA ALA A 99 11.55 12.19 -19.70
C ALA A 99 12.82 11.62 -19.07
N PHE A 100 12.81 10.35 -18.70
CA PHE A 100 13.97 9.68 -18.08
C PHE A 100 15.16 9.49 -19.02
N LYS A 101 14.92 9.40 -20.34
CA LYS A 101 15.97 9.30 -21.34
C LYS A 101 16.95 10.46 -21.27
N LYS A 102 16.49 11.66 -20.88
CA LYS A 102 17.33 12.86 -20.68
C LYS A 102 18.44 12.63 -19.66
N TYR A 103 18.24 11.69 -18.72
CA TYR A 103 19.16 11.35 -17.63
C TYR A 103 19.81 9.97 -17.82
N SER A 104 19.66 9.34 -18.99
CA SER A 104 20.13 7.98 -19.26
C SER A 104 19.52 6.94 -18.28
N LEU A 105 18.34 7.21 -17.74
CA LEU A 105 17.60 6.30 -16.89
C LEU A 105 16.64 5.46 -17.73
N VAL A 106 16.51 4.18 -17.34
CA VAL A 106 15.57 3.25 -17.97
C VAL A 106 14.30 3.17 -17.11
N ALA A 107 13.14 3.46 -17.74
CA ALA A 107 11.84 3.21 -17.13
C ALA A 107 11.38 1.77 -17.44
N SER A 108 10.62 1.17 -16.53
CA SER A 108 9.87 -0.06 -16.79
C SER A 108 8.43 0.10 -16.34
N GLN A 109 7.50 -0.51 -17.07
CA GLN A 109 6.11 -0.60 -16.66
C GLN A 109 5.88 -1.82 -15.78
N VAL A 110 5.16 -1.63 -14.65
CA VAL A 110 4.66 -2.72 -13.82
C VAL A 110 3.20 -2.41 -13.47
N LEU A 111 2.28 -3.25 -13.93
CA LEU A 111 0.86 -3.12 -13.61
C LEU A 111 0.50 -4.13 -12.52
N LEU A 112 -0.12 -3.64 -11.45
CA LEU A 112 -0.54 -4.46 -10.32
C LEU A 112 -1.99 -4.14 -9.99
N THR A 113 -2.73 -5.16 -9.59
CA THR A 113 -3.98 -4.98 -8.86
C THR A 113 -3.69 -5.07 -7.36
N ILE A 114 -4.62 -4.61 -6.53
CA ILE A 114 -4.52 -4.82 -5.07
C ILE A 114 -4.44 -6.31 -4.76
N GLU A 115 -5.17 -7.16 -5.51
CA GLU A 115 -5.11 -8.61 -5.37
C GLU A 115 -3.71 -9.19 -5.62
N ASP A 116 -2.95 -8.63 -6.56
CA ASP A 116 -1.58 -9.08 -6.85
C ASP A 116 -0.63 -8.80 -5.67
N VAL A 117 -0.94 -7.79 -4.86
CA VAL A 117 -0.18 -7.48 -3.65
C VAL A 117 -0.70 -8.27 -2.44
N VAL A 118 -1.93 -8.79 -2.51
CA VAL A 118 -2.61 -9.52 -1.43
C VAL A 118 -2.36 -11.04 -1.53
N ARG A 119 -2.35 -11.61 -2.73
CA ARG A 119 -2.13 -13.06 -2.93
C ARG A 119 -0.65 -13.40 -2.78
N ARG A 120 -0.32 -14.32 -1.86
CA ARG A 120 1.07 -14.69 -1.52
C ARG A 120 1.95 -15.00 -2.72
N SER A 121 1.47 -15.80 -3.69
CA SER A 121 2.25 -16.17 -4.88
C SER A 121 2.52 -14.96 -5.78
N HIS A 122 1.51 -14.11 -6.00
CA HIS A 122 1.63 -12.89 -6.79
C HIS A 122 2.53 -11.87 -6.09
N TYR A 123 2.34 -11.67 -4.77
CA TYR A 123 3.20 -10.84 -3.93
C TYR A 123 4.68 -11.21 -4.07
N GLN A 124 5.03 -12.50 -3.95
CA GLN A 124 6.42 -12.96 -4.08
C GLN A 124 6.99 -12.71 -5.47
N ASN A 125 6.19 -12.89 -6.52
CA ASN A 125 6.60 -12.64 -7.90
C ASN A 125 6.79 -11.14 -8.16
N ALA A 126 5.85 -10.29 -7.73
CA ALA A 126 5.97 -8.83 -7.82
C ALA A 126 7.22 -8.34 -7.07
N GLN A 127 7.45 -8.84 -5.85
CA GLN A 127 8.62 -8.52 -5.05
C GLN A 127 9.92 -8.87 -5.78
N ARG A 128 10.06 -10.11 -6.28
CA ARG A 128 11.26 -10.55 -7.01
C ARG A 128 11.53 -9.72 -8.25
N THR A 129 10.47 -9.41 -9.01
CA THR A 129 10.57 -8.58 -10.22
C THR A 129 11.03 -7.17 -9.88
N LEU A 130 10.39 -6.53 -8.90
CA LEU A 130 10.74 -5.17 -8.48
C LEU A 130 12.17 -5.09 -7.93
N PHE A 131 12.59 -6.03 -7.08
CA PHE A 131 13.98 -6.09 -6.62
C PHE A 131 14.96 -6.24 -7.77
N ARG A 132 14.65 -7.08 -8.76
CA ARG A 132 15.54 -7.27 -9.92
C ARG A 132 15.65 -6.02 -10.76
N LEU A 133 14.53 -5.32 -11.00
CA LEU A 133 14.54 -4.03 -11.71
C LEU A 133 15.41 -3.00 -10.98
N LEU A 134 15.24 -2.87 -9.66
CA LEU A 134 16.04 -1.95 -8.84
C LEU A 134 17.54 -2.28 -8.88
N GLN A 135 17.92 -3.56 -8.78
CA GLN A 135 19.30 -4.02 -8.91
C GLN A 135 19.92 -3.70 -10.28
N LEU A 136 19.11 -3.73 -11.34
CA LEU A 136 19.51 -3.36 -12.69
C LEU A 136 19.56 -1.83 -12.91
N GLY A 137 19.26 -1.03 -11.89
CA GLY A 137 19.28 0.42 -11.97
C GLY A 137 18.04 1.04 -12.64
N VAL A 138 17.07 0.22 -13.02
CA VAL A 138 15.81 0.64 -13.65
C VAL A 138 14.93 1.40 -12.67
N VAL A 139 14.12 2.35 -13.15
CA VAL A 139 13.06 3.04 -12.40
C VAL A 139 11.72 2.37 -12.75
N PRO A 140 11.14 1.55 -11.85
CA PRO A 140 9.81 0.99 -12.05
C PRO A 140 8.74 2.09 -12.00
N ILE A 141 7.89 2.14 -13.02
CA ILE A 141 6.66 2.92 -13.06
C ILE A 141 5.51 1.97 -12.82
N ILE A 142 4.95 2.03 -11.63
CA ILE A 142 3.85 1.16 -11.20
C ILE A 142 2.55 1.93 -11.37
N ASN A 143 1.54 1.25 -11.85
CA ASN A 143 0.16 1.74 -11.85
C ASN A 143 -0.79 0.59 -11.54
N GLU A 144 -2.01 0.94 -11.15
CA GLU A 144 -3.09 -0.03 -11.07
C GLU A 144 -3.37 -0.62 -12.46
N ASN A 145 -3.65 -1.92 -12.54
CA ASN A 145 -4.09 -2.57 -13.77
C ASN A 145 -5.58 -2.32 -13.98
N ASP A 146 -5.91 -1.08 -14.28
CA ASP A 146 -7.28 -0.62 -14.51
C ASP A 146 -8.03 -1.43 -15.57
N SER A 147 -7.31 -2.07 -16.52
CA SER A 147 -7.92 -2.83 -17.64
C SER A 147 -8.66 -4.09 -17.16
N VAL A 148 -8.32 -4.62 -15.99
CA VAL A 148 -8.93 -5.82 -15.40
C VAL A 148 -9.56 -5.56 -14.03
N GLY A 149 -9.51 -4.32 -13.56
CA GLY A 149 -10.11 -3.92 -12.28
C GLY A 149 -11.63 -4.14 -12.26
N THR A 150 -12.17 -4.64 -11.15
CA THR A 150 -13.61 -4.85 -10.97
C THR A 150 -14.28 -3.64 -10.29
N GLN A 151 -15.63 -3.53 -10.41
CA GLN A 151 -16.38 -2.42 -9.77
C GLN A 151 -16.28 -2.39 -8.25
N GLU A 152 -15.98 -3.52 -7.63
CA GLU A 152 -15.81 -3.67 -6.18
C GLU A 152 -14.52 -3.03 -5.69
N ILE A 153 -13.51 -2.94 -6.56
CA ILE A 153 -12.25 -2.23 -6.34
C ILE A 153 -12.46 -0.83 -6.92
N ARG A 154 -12.70 0.16 -6.06
CA ARG A 154 -12.90 1.55 -6.49
C ARG A 154 -11.64 2.01 -7.22
N PHE A 155 -11.78 2.33 -8.51
CA PHE A 155 -10.72 2.91 -9.34
C PHE A 155 -10.05 4.09 -8.64
N GLY A 156 -8.73 4.08 -8.61
CA GLY A 156 -7.93 5.25 -8.26
C GLY A 156 -7.38 5.29 -6.85
N ASP A 157 -7.22 4.18 -6.17
CA ASP A 157 -6.55 4.14 -4.86
C ASP A 157 -5.04 3.84 -4.98
N ASN A 158 -4.37 4.58 -5.87
CA ASN A 158 -2.91 4.51 -5.99
C ASN A 158 -2.18 4.97 -4.70
N ASP A 159 -2.86 5.67 -3.77
CA ASP A 159 -2.29 5.98 -2.44
C ASP A 159 -2.09 4.68 -1.66
N ARG A 160 -3.12 3.84 -1.61
CA ARG A 160 -3.07 2.52 -0.97
C ARG A 160 -2.10 1.58 -1.69
N LEU A 161 -2.17 1.53 -3.03
CA LEU A 161 -1.23 0.73 -3.82
C LEU A 161 0.22 1.12 -3.53
N ALA A 162 0.53 2.43 -3.46
CA ALA A 162 1.87 2.92 -3.16
C ALA A 162 2.35 2.51 -1.75
N ALA A 163 1.48 2.56 -0.76
CA ALA A 163 1.79 2.10 0.59
C ALA A 163 2.08 0.59 0.62
N LEU A 164 1.26 -0.22 -0.07
CA LEU A 164 1.48 -1.65 -0.21
C LEU A 164 2.76 -1.97 -0.99
N VAL A 165 3.03 -1.28 -2.11
CA VAL A 165 4.27 -1.42 -2.87
C VAL A 165 5.48 -1.05 -2.02
N SER A 166 5.39 0.04 -1.23
CA SER A 166 6.45 0.44 -0.30
C SER A 166 6.79 -0.67 0.68
N HIS A 167 5.74 -1.35 1.16
CA HIS A 167 5.90 -2.52 2.00
C HIS A 167 6.54 -3.71 1.24
N VAL A 168 6.04 -4.07 0.04
CA VAL A 168 6.55 -5.18 -0.79
C VAL A 168 8.05 -5.08 -1.03
N ILE A 169 8.53 -3.89 -1.39
CA ILE A 169 9.95 -3.66 -1.69
C ILE A 169 10.77 -3.26 -0.47
N GLY A 170 10.13 -3.11 0.69
CA GLY A 170 10.81 -2.65 1.89
C GLY A 170 11.39 -1.24 1.73
N ALA A 171 10.61 -0.28 1.26
CA ALA A 171 11.02 1.12 1.16
C ALA A 171 11.33 1.74 2.53
N ASP A 172 12.15 2.77 2.55
CA ASP A 172 12.45 3.54 3.75
C ASP A 172 11.55 4.78 3.85
N LEU A 173 11.09 5.28 2.70
CA LEU A 173 10.27 6.47 2.59
C LEU A 173 9.21 6.30 1.49
N LEU A 174 7.95 6.60 1.84
CA LEU A 174 6.86 6.82 0.90
C LEU A 174 6.61 8.32 0.78
N VAL A 175 6.66 8.85 -0.43
CA VAL A 175 6.30 10.23 -0.75
C VAL A 175 4.97 10.23 -1.46
N LEU A 176 3.95 10.88 -0.88
CA LEU A 176 2.68 11.13 -1.56
C LEU A 176 2.68 12.54 -2.14
N VAL A 177 2.73 12.61 -3.47
CA VAL A 177 2.59 13.85 -4.22
C VAL A 177 1.13 14.05 -4.61
N SER A 178 0.54 15.13 -4.13
CA SER A 178 -0.88 15.46 -4.28
C SER A 178 -1.06 16.91 -4.77
N ASP A 179 -2.31 17.27 -5.03
CA ASP A 179 -2.76 18.64 -5.26
C ASP A 179 -2.74 19.51 -3.99
N ILE A 180 -2.74 18.87 -2.82
CA ILE A 180 -2.49 19.54 -1.54
C ILE A 180 -1.02 19.42 -1.17
N ASP A 181 -0.48 20.49 -0.61
CA ASP A 181 0.95 20.56 -0.26
C ASP A 181 1.29 20.08 1.14
N ALA A 182 0.30 19.87 2.01
CA ALA A 182 0.44 19.38 3.37
C ALA A 182 -0.91 18.96 3.96
N LEU A 183 -0.89 18.37 5.15
CA LEU A 183 -2.07 18.24 6.01
C LEU A 183 -2.29 19.52 6.79
N TYR A 184 -3.57 19.90 6.98
CA TYR A 184 -3.99 21.06 7.72
C TYR A 184 -5.02 20.67 8.79
N ASP A 185 -5.12 21.45 9.85
CA ASP A 185 -6.09 21.27 10.93
C ASP A 185 -7.52 21.73 10.55
N ALA A 186 -7.62 22.53 9.47
CA ALA A 186 -8.87 22.98 8.84
C ALA A 186 -8.68 23.05 7.32
N PRO A 187 -9.76 23.24 6.51
CA PRO A 187 -9.61 23.44 5.07
C PRO A 187 -8.63 24.58 4.78
N PRO A 188 -7.63 24.39 3.86
CA PRO A 188 -6.62 25.42 3.59
C PRO A 188 -7.17 26.79 3.13
N SER A 189 -8.44 26.79 2.66
CA SER A 189 -9.15 28.00 2.25
C SER A 189 -9.74 28.80 3.43
N GLU A 190 -9.78 28.23 4.63
CA GLU A 190 -10.30 28.89 5.82
C GLU A 190 -9.24 29.77 6.49
N PRO A 191 -9.61 31.01 6.92
CA PRO A 191 -8.69 31.86 7.64
C PRO A 191 -8.28 31.23 8.97
N GLY A 192 -6.96 31.08 9.16
CA GLY A 192 -6.41 30.50 10.39
C GLY A 192 -6.07 29.02 10.30
N ALA A 193 -6.35 28.35 9.17
CA ALA A 193 -5.90 26.97 8.94
C ALA A 193 -4.37 26.86 9.12
N ALA A 194 -3.93 25.99 10.00
CA ALA A 194 -2.52 25.77 10.28
C ALA A 194 -2.03 24.44 9.67
N ARG A 195 -0.84 24.48 9.08
CA ARG A 195 -0.17 23.29 8.55
C ARG A 195 0.23 22.37 9.71
N ILE A 196 -0.12 21.09 9.60
CA ILE A 196 0.38 20.04 10.48
C ILE A 196 1.71 19.53 9.90
N ALA A 197 2.82 20.01 10.45
CA ALA A 197 4.14 19.66 9.93
C ALA A 197 4.51 18.19 10.20
N ARG A 198 3.97 17.61 11.28
CA ARG A 198 4.32 16.25 11.73
C ARG A 198 3.12 15.56 12.36
N VAL A 199 3.01 14.27 12.10
CA VAL A 199 2.05 13.34 12.69
C VAL A 199 2.84 12.19 13.31
N SER A 200 2.89 12.14 14.65
CA SER A 200 3.61 11.11 15.40
C SER A 200 2.72 9.94 15.80
N SER A 201 1.40 10.14 15.80
CA SER A 201 0.41 9.11 16.10
C SER A 201 -0.83 9.27 15.21
N LEU A 202 -1.26 8.17 14.61
CA LEU A 202 -2.48 8.16 13.78
C LEU A 202 -3.76 8.29 14.62
N SER A 203 -3.70 8.05 15.93
CA SER A 203 -4.82 8.33 16.85
C SER A 203 -5.09 9.82 16.98
N GLU A 204 -4.09 10.67 16.77
CA GLU A 204 -4.25 12.13 16.73
C GLU A 204 -5.07 12.57 15.51
N LEU A 205 -4.91 11.87 14.37
CA LEU A 205 -5.68 12.14 13.15
C LEU A 205 -7.15 11.72 13.26
N ALA A 206 -7.44 10.67 14.02
CA ALA A 206 -8.82 10.22 14.24
C ALA A 206 -9.64 11.21 15.11
N GLN A 207 -8.97 12.06 15.89
CA GLN A 207 -9.59 13.09 16.74
C GLN A 207 -9.65 14.45 16.03
N ALA A 208 -8.75 14.72 15.11
CA ALA A 208 -8.88 15.86 14.21
C ALA A 208 -9.95 15.47 13.17
N GLU A 209 -11.09 16.15 13.17
CA GLU A 209 -11.97 16.16 11.99
C GLU A 209 -11.10 16.68 10.85
N VAL A 210 -10.50 15.75 10.10
CA VAL A 210 -9.60 16.08 8.99
C VAL A 210 -10.44 16.89 8.01
N GLY A 211 -10.27 18.20 8.07
CA GLY A 211 -11.11 19.19 7.43
C GLY A 211 -11.27 18.91 5.95
N GLY A 212 -12.51 18.67 5.58
CA GLY A 212 -13.08 18.77 4.25
C GLY A 212 -12.47 17.92 3.14
N VAL A 213 -13.32 17.13 2.51
CA VAL A 213 -13.11 16.51 1.21
C VAL A 213 -12.45 17.51 0.27
N GLY A 214 -11.25 17.18 -0.26
CA GLY A 214 -10.56 17.99 -1.26
C GLY A 214 -11.51 18.37 -2.41
N THR A 215 -11.62 19.64 -2.70
CA THR A 215 -12.59 20.21 -3.63
C THR A 215 -12.23 20.04 -5.12
N SER A 216 -11.12 19.36 -5.45
CA SER A 216 -10.79 19.05 -6.84
C SER A 216 -11.50 17.76 -7.28
N GLY A 217 -12.65 17.89 -7.91
CA GLY A 217 -13.45 16.79 -8.47
C GLY A 217 -12.78 15.95 -9.58
N VAL A 218 -11.46 16.01 -9.71
CA VAL A 218 -10.67 15.34 -10.75
C VAL A 218 -9.92 14.09 -10.24
N GLY A 219 -9.72 13.96 -8.92
CA GLY A 219 -9.04 12.80 -8.32
C GLY A 219 -9.98 11.94 -7.50
N SER A 220 -9.89 10.60 -7.62
CA SER A 220 -10.69 9.63 -6.84
C SER A 220 -10.19 9.47 -5.40
N GLY A 221 -9.02 10.04 -5.03
CA GLY A 221 -8.39 9.93 -3.72
C GLY A 221 -8.57 11.18 -2.88
N GLY A 222 -9.44 11.14 -1.88
CA GLY A 222 -9.60 12.19 -0.87
C GLY A 222 -8.57 12.08 0.26
N MET A 223 -8.71 12.92 1.31
CA MET A 223 -7.86 12.86 2.51
C MET A 223 -7.91 11.49 3.19
N VAL A 224 -9.06 10.81 3.14
CA VAL A 224 -9.26 9.46 3.70
C VAL A 224 -8.28 8.44 3.12
N THR A 225 -8.04 8.46 1.80
CA THR A 225 -7.10 7.50 1.18
C THR A 225 -5.65 7.79 1.57
N LYS A 226 -5.30 9.07 1.77
CA LYS A 226 -3.96 9.48 2.23
C LYS A 226 -3.70 9.08 3.67
N VAL A 227 -4.70 9.20 4.53
CA VAL A 227 -4.63 8.72 5.93
C VAL A 227 -4.55 7.20 5.98
N GLU A 228 -5.27 6.49 5.12
CA GLU A 228 -5.17 5.03 5.02
C GLU A 228 -3.77 4.60 4.55
N ALA A 229 -3.23 5.26 3.52
CA ALA A 229 -1.87 5.01 3.05
C ALA A 229 -0.83 5.31 4.14
N ALA A 230 -1.03 6.39 4.92
CA ALA A 230 -0.18 6.71 6.07
C ALA A 230 -0.22 5.59 7.10
N ARG A 231 -1.42 5.07 7.42
CA ARG A 231 -1.59 3.97 8.38
C ARG A 231 -0.83 2.71 7.92
N ILE A 232 -0.97 2.34 6.65
CA ILE A 232 -0.26 1.17 6.09
C ILE A 232 1.25 1.38 6.13
N ALA A 233 1.74 2.53 5.66
CA ALA A 233 3.18 2.82 5.60
C ALA A 233 3.81 2.91 7.00
N THR A 234 3.23 3.70 7.91
CA THR A 234 3.79 3.92 9.25
C THR A 234 3.67 2.68 10.14
N GLY A 235 2.58 1.91 10.01
CA GLY A 235 2.44 0.59 10.63
C GLY A 235 3.49 -0.41 10.13
N ALA A 236 3.98 -0.24 8.90
CA ALA A 236 5.06 -1.01 8.31
C ALA A 236 6.46 -0.53 8.73
N GLY A 237 6.58 0.48 9.58
CA GLY A 237 7.85 1.09 9.95
C GLY A 237 8.46 1.95 8.83
N ILE A 238 7.63 2.44 7.89
CA ILE A 238 8.03 3.28 6.76
C ILE A 238 7.56 4.71 7.04
N SER A 239 8.46 5.68 7.01
CA SER A 239 8.10 7.08 7.08
C SER A 239 7.28 7.48 5.85
N MET A 240 6.26 8.32 6.02
CA MET A 240 5.54 8.89 4.87
C MET A 240 5.68 10.41 4.87
N PHE A 241 5.82 10.99 3.67
CA PHE A 241 5.89 12.42 3.45
C PHE A 241 4.83 12.85 2.44
N LEU A 242 3.94 13.75 2.83
CA LEU A 242 2.90 14.32 1.99
C LEU A 242 3.31 15.71 1.55
N THR A 243 3.28 15.96 0.24
CA THR A 243 3.59 17.27 -0.34
C THR A 243 3.00 17.44 -1.75
N SER A 244 3.14 18.62 -2.34
CA SER A 244 2.83 18.85 -3.76
C SER A 244 4.09 18.70 -4.63
N LEU A 245 3.89 18.45 -5.94
CA LEU A 245 5.01 18.32 -6.88
C LEU A 245 5.88 19.59 -6.91
N ALA A 246 5.26 20.74 -6.85
CA ALA A 246 5.95 22.03 -6.85
C ALA A 246 6.87 22.24 -5.63
N LYS A 247 6.51 21.65 -4.48
CA LYS A 247 7.27 21.80 -3.23
C LYS A 247 8.26 20.66 -2.95
N LEU A 248 8.15 19.55 -3.68
CA LEU A 248 8.98 18.36 -3.42
C LEU A 248 10.48 18.64 -3.56
N GLY A 249 10.89 19.40 -4.59
CA GLY A 249 12.30 19.79 -4.75
C GLY A 249 12.83 20.63 -3.60
N GLY A 250 12.05 21.60 -3.14
CA GLY A 250 12.37 22.45 -1.98
C GLY A 250 12.47 21.64 -0.67
N ALA A 251 11.54 20.68 -0.48
CA ALA A 251 11.58 19.77 0.67
C ALA A 251 12.88 18.94 0.73
N ILE A 252 13.31 18.41 -0.41
CA ILE A 252 14.58 17.67 -0.53
C ILE A 252 15.77 18.59 -0.22
N ALA A 253 15.70 19.87 -0.64
CA ALA A 253 16.73 20.88 -0.40
C ALA A 253 16.72 21.42 1.05
N GLY A 254 15.73 21.09 1.87
CA GLY A 254 15.68 21.48 3.28
C GLY A 254 14.63 22.53 3.64
N GLU A 255 13.75 22.90 2.70
CA GLU A 255 12.63 23.78 3.02
C GLU A 255 11.64 23.10 3.96
N ASP A 256 11.10 23.86 4.92
CA ASP A 256 10.09 23.38 5.86
C ASP A 256 8.70 23.43 5.22
N VAL A 257 8.40 22.40 4.44
CA VAL A 257 7.14 22.22 3.72
C VAL A 257 6.61 20.79 3.90
N GLY A 258 5.33 20.57 3.56
CA GLY A 258 4.73 19.24 3.60
C GLY A 258 4.39 18.76 5.01
N THR A 259 3.98 17.51 5.12
CA THR A 259 3.67 16.81 6.39
C THR A 259 4.43 15.50 6.46
N ILE A 260 5.13 15.28 7.57
CA ILE A 260 5.83 14.01 7.86
C ILE A 260 4.93 13.16 8.75
N PHE A 261 4.72 11.90 8.37
CA PHE A 261 4.11 10.87 9.20
C PHE A 261 5.21 9.94 9.69
N GLU A 262 5.37 9.86 11.00
CA GLU A 262 6.43 9.06 11.61
C GLU A 262 6.01 7.58 11.74
N PRO A 263 6.94 6.62 11.60
CA PRO A 263 6.63 5.22 11.81
C PRO A 263 6.23 4.96 13.26
N VAL A 264 5.21 4.14 13.46
CA VAL A 264 4.66 3.82 14.80
C VAL A 264 5.55 2.84 15.55
N HIS A 265 6.29 1.99 14.81
CA HIS A 265 7.13 0.92 15.36
C HIS A 265 8.39 0.74 14.51
N ASP A 266 9.38 0.02 15.07
CA ASP A 266 10.47 -0.54 14.29
C ASP A 266 9.91 -1.48 13.21
N ARG A 267 10.66 -1.58 12.10
CA ARG A 267 10.24 -2.32 10.91
C ARG A 267 9.86 -3.77 11.23
N LYS A 268 8.57 -4.10 11.09
CA LYS A 268 8.09 -5.48 11.19
C LYS A 268 8.54 -6.30 9.96
N PRO A 269 8.72 -7.63 10.09
CA PRO A 269 8.95 -8.49 8.93
C PRO A 269 7.83 -8.34 7.89
N SER A 270 8.21 -8.25 6.62
CA SER A 270 7.31 -8.04 5.48
C SER A 270 6.12 -9.01 5.45
N ARG A 271 6.31 -10.23 5.93
CA ARG A 271 5.28 -11.27 6.02
C ARG A 271 4.16 -10.92 7.00
N LEU A 272 4.50 -10.39 8.17
CA LEU A 272 3.51 -10.02 9.20
C LEU A 272 2.68 -8.83 8.77
N LEU A 273 3.30 -7.86 8.11
CA LEU A 273 2.62 -6.68 7.60
C LEU A 273 1.68 -7.01 6.43
N TRP A 274 2.07 -7.97 5.58
CA TRP A 274 1.18 -8.50 4.57
C TRP A 274 -0.06 -9.15 5.20
N LEU A 275 0.10 -9.92 6.26
CA LEU A 275 -1.02 -10.52 7.02
C LEU A 275 -1.92 -9.44 7.62
N GLU A 276 -1.34 -8.39 8.18
CA GLU A 276 -2.06 -7.31 8.87
C GLU A 276 -2.89 -6.44 7.90
N HIS A 277 -2.29 -6.03 6.78
CA HIS A 277 -2.84 -4.95 5.95
C HIS A 277 -3.25 -5.36 4.53
N ALA A 278 -2.61 -6.35 3.96
CA ALA A 278 -2.79 -6.70 2.55
C ALA A 278 -3.59 -8.00 2.35
N SER A 279 -3.59 -8.94 3.30
CA SER A 279 -4.27 -10.22 3.12
C SER A 279 -5.79 -10.10 3.27
N THR A 280 -6.53 -10.78 2.38
CA THR A 280 -7.97 -10.97 2.51
C THR A 280 -8.23 -12.33 3.15
N PRO A 281 -8.83 -12.37 4.35
CA PRO A 281 -9.14 -13.64 5.01
C PRO A 281 -10.14 -14.46 4.19
N ARG A 282 -9.86 -15.76 4.03
CA ARG A 282 -10.74 -16.71 3.32
C ARG A 282 -11.74 -17.40 4.26
N GLY A 283 -11.46 -17.33 5.56
CA GLY A 283 -12.29 -17.94 6.59
C GLY A 283 -11.90 -17.51 7.98
N ARG A 284 -12.52 -18.17 8.97
CA ARG A 284 -12.33 -17.86 10.39
C ARG A 284 -12.10 -19.12 11.20
N LEU A 285 -11.22 -19.02 12.19
CA LEU A 285 -11.06 -20.01 13.26
C LEU A 285 -11.61 -19.41 14.55
N ILE A 286 -12.61 -20.06 15.14
CA ILE A 286 -13.21 -19.61 16.39
C ILE A 286 -12.41 -20.20 17.54
N LEU A 287 -11.90 -19.34 18.42
CA LEU A 287 -11.00 -19.68 19.51
C LEU A 287 -11.74 -19.82 20.83
N ASP A 288 -11.27 -20.71 21.69
CA ASP A 288 -11.63 -20.72 23.11
C ASP A 288 -10.93 -19.57 23.88
N ALA A 289 -11.37 -19.32 25.10
CA ALA A 289 -10.80 -18.24 25.93
C ALA A 289 -9.32 -18.47 26.28
N GLY A 290 -8.88 -19.71 26.41
CA GLY A 290 -7.50 -20.06 26.71
C GLY A 290 -6.58 -19.75 25.54
N ALA A 291 -6.99 -20.08 24.32
CA ALA A 291 -6.26 -19.78 23.10
C ALA A 291 -6.18 -18.27 22.84
N VAL A 292 -7.27 -17.51 23.07
CA VAL A 292 -7.26 -16.04 22.98
C VAL A 292 -6.20 -15.45 23.90
N THR A 293 -6.22 -15.81 25.20
CA THR A 293 -5.24 -15.34 26.17
C THR A 293 -3.80 -15.74 25.80
N ALA A 294 -3.62 -16.99 25.34
CA ALA A 294 -2.30 -17.49 24.96
C ALA A 294 -1.70 -16.75 23.77
N ILE A 295 -2.52 -16.41 22.77
CA ILE A 295 -2.09 -15.66 21.58
C ILE A 295 -1.79 -14.20 21.95
N GLN A 296 -2.70 -13.53 22.67
CA GLN A 296 -2.56 -12.10 22.97
C GLN A 296 -1.43 -11.80 23.95
N GLU A 297 -1.29 -12.60 25.01
CA GLU A 297 -0.34 -12.32 26.10
C GLU A 297 1.01 -13.02 25.93
N ARG A 298 1.05 -14.19 25.31
CA ARG A 298 2.25 -15.02 25.24
C ARG A 298 2.83 -15.15 23.82
N GLY A 299 2.11 -14.71 22.79
CA GLY A 299 2.58 -14.74 21.40
C GLY A 299 2.92 -16.17 20.91
N VAL A 300 2.10 -17.15 21.26
CA VAL A 300 2.32 -18.56 20.89
C VAL A 300 1.57 -18.95 19.62
N SER A 301 1.95 -20.09 19.02
CA SER A 301 1.23 -20.71 17.91
C SER A 301 -0.17 -21.17 18.32
N LEU A 302 -1.13 -21.12 17.37
CA LEU A 302 -2.46 -21.66 17.58
C LEU A 302 -2.46 -23.18 17.34
N LEU A 303 -2.79 -23.94 18.37
CA LEU A 303 -2.93 -25.38 18.30
C LEU A 303 -4.39 -25.81 18.04
N PRO A 304 -4.62 -27.01 17.49
CA PRO A 304 -5.97 -27.55 17.29
C PRO A 304 -6.82 -27.58 18.57
N ALA A 305 -6.20 -27.81 19.71
CA ALA A 305 -6.87 -27.87 21.02
C ALA A 305 -7.55 -26.54 21.41
N GLY A 306 -7.07 -25.40 20.90
CA GLY A 306 -7.61 -24.08 21.23
C GLY A 306 -8.69 -23.58 20.26
N VAL A 307 -9.08 -24.41 19.27
CA VAL A 307 -10.08 -24.03 18.26
C VAL A 307 -11.36 -24.81 18.49
N VAL A 308 -12.49 -24.09 18.52
CA VAL A 308 -13.83 -24.65 18.79
C VAL A 308 -14.72 -24.63 17.56
N GLY A 309 -14.34 -23.94 16.48
CA GLY A 309 -15.11 -23.88 15.24
C GLY A 309 -14.29 -23.35 14.06
N VAL A 310 -14.78 -23.63 12.86
CA VAL A 310 -14.22 -23.19 11.58
C VAL A 310 -15.35 -22.67 10.69
N GLU A 311 -15.11 -21.56 9.99
CA GLU A 311 -16.02 -20.95 9.03
C GLU A 311 -15.28 -20.58 7.75
N GLY A 312 -15.95 -20.72 6.60
CA GLY A 312 -15.39 -20.40 5.29
C GLY A 312 -14.76 -21.60 4.59
N ASP A 313 -14.35 -21.37 3.34
CA ASP A 313 -13.68 -22.35 2.48
C ASP A 313 -12.29 -21.85 2.11
N PHE A 314 -11.25 -22.55 2.60
CA PHE A 314 -9.87 -22.16 2.45
C PHE A 314 -8.94 -23.37 2.42
N ASN A 315 -7.77 -23.19 1.81
CA ASN A 315 -6.73 -24.21 1.74
C ASN A 315 -5.54 -23.85 2.64
N SER A 316 -4.71 -24.83 2.90
CA SER A 316 -3.41 -24.65 3.59
C SER A 316 -2.60 -23.53 2.93
N GLY A 317 -2.14 -22.58 3.74
CA GLY A 317 -1.42 -21.39 3.28
C GLY A 317 -2.30 -20.16 3.02
N ASP A 318 -3.62 -20.29 3.08
CA ASP A 318 -4.54 -19.15 3.01
C ASP A 318 -4.56 -18.37 4.34
N THR A 319 -4.95 -17.09 4.26
CA THR A 319 -5.14 -16.26 5.44
C THR A 319 -6.50 -16.50 6.05
N VAL A 320 -6.53 -16.66 7.38
CA VAL A 320 -7.75 -16.76 8.17
C VAL A 320 -7.75 -15.74 9.31
N GLU A 321 -8.96 -15.32 9.72
CA GLU A 321 -9.14 -14.56 10.97
C GLU A 321 -9.23 -15.52 12.15
N LEU A 322 -8.55 -15.17 13.23
CA LEU A 322 -8.66 -15.82 14.52
C LEU A 322 -9.63 -15.01 15.37
N VAL A 323 -10.78 -15.58 15.69
CA VAL A 323 -11.91 -14.87 16.27
C VAL A 323 -12.27 -15.46 17.61
N SER A 324 -12.51 -14.63 18.61
CA SER A 324 -13.04 -15.08 19.90
C SER A 324 -14.47 -15.61 19.74
N SER A 325 -14.95 -16.39 20.73
CA SER A 325 -16.34 -16.85 20.80
C SER A 325 -17.37 -15.69 20.83
N ALA A 326 -16.96 -14.48 21.17
CA ALA A 326 -17.77 -13.26 21.13
C ALA A 326 -17.78 -12.59 19.75
N GLY A 327 -17.09 -13.13 18.74
CA GLY A 327 -17.03 -12.57 17.39
C GLY A 327 -15.97 -11.47 17.20
N LEU A 328 -15.11 -11.21 18.20
CA LEU A 328 -14.04 -10.22 18.08
C LEU A 328 -12.86 -10.85 17.34
N VAL A 329 -12.36 -10.17 16.30
CA VAL A 329 -11.14 -10.56 15.60
C VAL A 329 -9.94 -10.27 16.51
N ILE A 330 -9.17 -11.30 16.82
CA ILE A 330 -8.01 -11.23 17.71
C ILE A 330 -6.71 -11.12 16.91
N ALA A 331 -6.63 -11.90 15.81
CA ALA A 331 -5.44 -11.98 14.99
C ALA A 331 -5.78 -12.42 13.56
N ARG A 332 -4.80 -12.32 12.67
CA ARG A 332 -4.80 -12.99 11.36
C ARG A 332 -3.60 -13.91 11.25
N GLY A 333 -3.75 -15.02 10.53
CA GLY A 333 -2.65 -15.95 10.35
C GLY A 333 -2.77 -16.81 9.10
N LEU A 334 -1.65 -17.42 8.70
CA LEU A 334 -1.64 -18.43 7.64
C LEU A 334 -1.96 -19.79 8.24
N VAL A 335 -3.05 -20.40 7.78
CA VAL A 335 -3.48 -21.71 8.25
C VAL A 335 -2.63 -22.84 7.63
N ALA A 336 -2.35 -23.88 8.40
CA ALA A 336 -1.52 -25.00 7.96
C ALA A 336 -2.32 -26.17 7.35
N PHE A 337 -3.66 -26.16 7.47
CA PHE A 337 -4.56 -27.22 7.02
C PHE A 337 -5.71 -26.66 6.20
N ASP A 338 -6.29 -27.49 5.34
CA ASP A 338 -7.48 -27.12 4.59
C ASP A 338 -8.71 -27.06 5.52
N SER A 339 -9.68 -26.19 5.19
CA SER A 339 -10.91 -26.00 5.98
C SER A 339 -11.66 -27.31 6.23
N ALA A 340 -11.65 -28.23 5.26
CA ALA A 340 -12.28 -29.53 5.33
C ALA A 340 -11.62 -30.50 6.34
N GLU A 341 -10.33 -30.33 6.62
CA GLU A 341 -9.58 -31.18 7.56
C GLU A 341 -9.76 -30.73 9.02
N ILE A 342 -9.91 -29.42 9.25
CA ILE A 342 -9.91 -28.85 10.60
C ILE A 342 -10.98 -29.42 11.53
N PRO A 343 -12.23 -29.72 11.12
CA PRO A 343 -13.26 -30.24 12.01
C PRO A 343 -12.86 -31.51 12.77
N GLN A 344 -12.05 -32.39 12.18
CA GLN A 344 -11.56 -33.62 12.84
C GLN A 344 -10.38 -33.36 13.80
N LEU A 345 -9.78 -32.17 13.76
CA LEU A 345 -8.64 -31.80 14.58
C LEU A 345 -9.04 -31.03 15.84
N LEU A 346 -10.27 -30.47 15.87
CA LEU A 346 -10.73 -29.57 16.93
C LEU A 346 -10.65 -30.19 18.33
N GLY A 347 -10.18 -29.42 19.29
CA GLY A 347 -10.13 -29.80 20.71
C GLY A 347 -9.10 -30.90 21.05
N ARG A 348 -8.28 -31.32 20.07
CA ARG A 348 -7.33 -32.42 20.24
C ARG A 348 -5.89 -31.93 20.36
N SER A 349 -5.06 -32.65 21.11
CA SER A 349 -3.64 -32.34 21.16
C SER A 349 -2.91 -32.81 19.89
N THR A 350 -1.86 -32.10 19.50
CA THR A 350 -1.04 -32.44 18.31
C THR A 350 -0.41 -33.87 18.45
N LYS A 351 -0.09 -34.31 19.68
CA LYS A 351 0.45 -35.66 19.93
C LYS A 351 -0.58 -36.75 19.68
N GLU A 352 -1.83 -36.55 20.11
CA GLU A 352 -2.94 -37.47 19.84
C GLU A 352 -3.23 -37.55 18.34
N LEU A 353 -3.26 -36.41 17.67
CA LEU A 353 -3.45 -36.33 16.23
C LEU A 353 -2.34 -37.06 15.47
N ALA A 354 -1.08 -36.88 15.86
CA ALA A 354 0.05 -37.55 15.23
C ALA A 354 -0.01 -39.08 15.43
N ALA A 355 -0.45 -39.55 16.61
CA ALA A 355 -0.55 -40.96 16.89
C ALA A 355 -1.66 -41.68 16.10
N GLU A 356 -2.75 -40.93 15.75
CA GLU A 356 -3.92 -41.50 15.09
C GLU A 356 -3.93 -41.26 13.57
N LEU A 357 -3.55 -40.05 13.12
CA LEU A 357 -3.66 -39.62 11.72
C LEU A 357 -2.32 -39.60 10.99
N GLY A 358 -1.19 -39.62 11.72
CA GLY A 358 0.15 -39.58 11.15
C GLY A 358 0.99 -38.39 11.65
N PRO A 359 2.35 -38.50 11.54
CA PRO A 359 3.28 -37.52 12.07
C PRO A 359 3.13 -36.11 11.45
N GLU A 360 2.56 -35.99 10.27
CA GLU A 360 2.26 -34.72 9.60
C GLU A 360 1.24 -33.87 10.34
N TYR A 361 0.47 -34.46 11.26
CA TYR A 361 -0.51 -33.77 12.11
C TYR A 361 0.08 -33.30 13.45
N GLU A 362 1.37 -33.57 13.73
CA GLU A 362 2.07 -33.02 14.90
C GLU A 362 2.53 -31.57 14.63
N ARG A 363 1.60 -30.72 14.23
CA ARG A 363 1.88 -29.32 13.96
C ARG A 363 0.71 -28.42 14.39
N GLU A 364 1.00 -27.14 14.51
CA GLU A 364 0.02 -26.11 14.82
C GLU A 364 -0.92 -25.80 13.64
N LEU A 365 -2.11 -25.28 13.94
CA LEU A 365 -3.02 -24.75 12.91
C LEU A 365 -2.51 -23.44 12.32
N VAL A 366 -1.92 -22.57 13.15
CA VAL A 366 -1.28 -21.32 12.73
C VAL A 366 0.00 -21.13 13.54
N HIS A 367 1.15 -21.08 12.86
CA HIS A 367 2.43 -20.84 13.53
C HIS A 367 2.53 -19.39 14.00
N ARG A 368 3.14 -19.14 15.16
CA ARG A 368 3.32 -17.80 15.73
C ARG A 368 4.03 -16.82 14.78
N ASP A 369 5.00 -17.30 13.98
CA ASP A 369 5.73 -16.47 13.01
C ASP A 369 4.88 -16.17 11.77
N ASP A 370 3.70 -16.79 11.64
CA ASP A 370 2.69 -16.63 10.61
C ASP A 370 1.39 -16.03 11.14
N LEU A 371 1.47 -15.34 12.28
CA LEU A 371 0.35 -14.76 13.00
C LEU A 371 0.64 -13.32 13.35
N VAL A 372 -0.35 -12.43 13.18
CA VAL A 372 -0.30 -11.03 13.57
C VAL A 372 -1.53 -10.67 14.39
N LEU A 373 -1.36 -9.97 15.51
CA LEU A 373 -2.46 -9.42 16.30
C LEU A 373 -3.10 -8.23 15.56
N ILE A 374 -4.42 -8.12 15.65
CA ILE A 374 -5.21 -7.05 15.00
C ILE A 374 -5.75 -6.09 16.06
#